data_faa4390dda86a344cdb0fce781ef6734
#
_entry.id   faa4390dda86a344cdb0fce781ef6734
#
_cell.length_a   1.000
_cell.length_b   1.000
_cell.length_c   1.000
_cell.angle_alpha   90.00
_cell.angle_beta   90.00
_cell.angle_gamma   90.00
#
_symmetry.space_group_name_H-M   'P 1'
#
loop_
_entity.id
_entity.type
_entity.pdbx_description
1 polymer ?
#
loop_
_entity_poly.entity_id
_entity_poly.type
_entity_poly.pdbx_seq_one_letter_code
_entity_poly.pdbx_strand_id
1 'polypeptide(L)'
;MCGIFGYVGVEADTGEMVLSALKRLEYRGYDSWGVGVGINGHIAIEKQVGKIGSATLDLPLSDIGFGHTRWATHGGVTQANAHPMSDASGRLAVIHNGIIENHRAIRERLLAKGYEFGSETDTEVVVHLMADVLDGARSSDAVLSAVRAVFKELRGLNAIIILDQATQTLTAVKNVSPLVLGRSSAGVFVASDSLALAGHVDEVMYLDDQEVAQLGSSGLRVVSAATGDRIAERWVPIPVDLGAADMGDYDHFLQKEILEQPRVIESIARDQIDGVRELAAMIRESYGTFLVGCGTASYAALTGNYLFSRIARRHVNFVVGSEFAYQEHFLTDRSLVVAHSQSGETVDVIEPVLAAKERGAKIAALVNVKGSTLDRIADFSLHLNAGPEQAVLSTKAYSAKIATLLLTAHVLNGSEHVGRDLLWRAVDGVRQTLTPAFIGQVRDVAARINDQTSMFVIGRGLSYPTALEAALKIKEVSYIHAEGFAGGELKHGVIALIEPGTPCIVYSPLDETRADIISGAMEMKARGGFIIGISPEWEEVFDIHLPIADAGDASPLVMAPPAQMLGYHLAVLRGLDPDKPRNLAKSVTVK
;
A
#
# COMPACT_ATOMS: atom_id res chain seq x y z
N MET A 1 -7.52 -4.33 0.38
CA MET A 1 -7.73 -3.73 1.73
C MET A 1 -8.97 -2.87 1.69
N CYS A 2 -9.70 -2.77 2.80
CA CYS A 2 -10.98 -2.07 2.85
C CYS A 2 -10.82 -0.66 3.45
N GLY A 3 -11.73 0.26 3.14
CA GLY A 3 -11.81 1.58 3.74
C GLY A 3 -12.91 1.61 4.81
N ILE A 4 -12.60 2.21 5.96
CA ILE A 4 -13.54 2.43 7.07
C ILE A 4 -13.63 3.92 7.36
N PHE A 5 -14.86 4.41 7.58
CA PHE A 5 -15.11 5.74 8.15
C PHE A 5 -16.37 5.70 9.03
N GLY A 6 -16.33 6.42 10.14
CA GLY A 6 -17.46 6.58 11.06
C GLY A 6 -17.44 7.94 11.75
N TYR A 7 -18.61 8.43 12.11
CA TYR A 7 -18.84 9.75 12.71
C TYR A 7 -19.96 9.71 13.74
N VAL A 8 -19.76 10.45 14.83
CA VAL A 8 -20.78 10.80 15.82
C VAL A 8 -20.61 12.27 16.18
N GLY A 9 -21.67 13.06 16.04
CA GLY A 9 -21.56 14.49 16.35
C GLY A 9 -22.85 15.27 16.19
N VAL A 10 -22.74 16.50 15.70
CA VAL A 10 -23.88 17.43 15.56
C VAL A 10 -24.36 17.61 14.11
N GLU A 11 -23.61 17.08 13.15
CA GLU A 11 -23.97 17.16 11.73
C GLU A 11 -25.04 16.12 11.41
N ALA A 12 -26.16 16.58 10.86
CA ALA A 12 -27.31 15.70 10.59
C ALA A 12 -27.19 14.91 9.26
N ASP A 13 -26.36 15.35 8.31
CA ASP A 13 -26.16 14.66 7.03
C ASP A 13 -24.96 13.72 7.07
N THR A 14 -24.97 12.86 8.08
CA THR A 14 -23.88 11.89 8.29
C THR A 14 -23.73 10.92 7.13
N GLY A 15 -24.83 10.53 6.46
CA GLY A 15 -24.79 9.60 5.33
C GLY A 15 -23.89 10.12 4.20
N GLU A 16 -24.13 11.34 3.73
CA GLU A 16 -23.33 11.95 2.65
C GLU A 16 -21.90 12.25 3.09
N MET A 17 -21.67 12.63 4.36
CA MET A 17 -20.33 12.80 4.92
C MET A 17 -19.56 11.47 4.85
N VAL A 18 -20.17 10.37 5.28
CA VAL A 18 -19.58 9.02 5.22
C VAL A 18 -19.28 8.64 3.78
N LEU A 19 -20.24 8.80 2.85
CA LEU A 19 -20.04 8.48 1.44
C LEU A 19 -18.88 9.29 0.82
N SER A 20 -18.81 10.58 1.12
CA SER A 20 -17.71 11.46 0.68
C SER A 20 -16.35 10.99 1.19
N ALA A 21 -16.27 10.59 2.45
CA ALA A 21 -15.05 10.03 3.04
C ALA A 21 -14.68 8.68 2.42
N LEU A 22 -15.67 7.82 2.15
CA LEU A 22 -15.45 6.54 1.46
C LEU A 22 -14.95 6.72 0.01
N LYS A 23 -15.39 7.75 -0.71
CA LYS A 23 -14.84 8.09 -2.03
C LYS A 23 -13.34 8.36 -1.98
N ARG A 24 -12.85 9.00 -0.92
CA ARG A 24 -11.41 9.22 -0.69
C ARG A 24 -10.67 7.94 -0.31
N LEU A 25 -11.36 6.93 0.24
CA LEU A 25 -10.81 5.63 0.61
C LEU A 25 -11.00 4.55 -0.47
N GLU A 26 -11.63 4.86 -1.60
CA GLU A 26 -11.99 3.89 -2.63
C GLU A 26 -10.77 3.17 -3.21
N TYR A 27 -9.57 3.81 -3.22
CA TYR A 27 -8.32 3.17 -3.62
C TYR A 27 -7.93 1.96 -2.74
N ARG A 28 -8.55 1.82 -1.55
CA ARG A 28 -8.36 0.68 -0.64
C ARG A 28 -9.23 -0.52 -0.97
N GLY A 29 -10.40 -0.32 -1.58
CA GLY A 29 -11.31 -1.39 -1.96
C GLY A 29 -12.46 -0.85 -2.80
N TYR A 30 -12.80 -1.52 -3.86
CA TYR A 30 -13.80 -1.08 -4.84
C TYR A 30 -14.67 -2.21 -5.40
N ASP A 31 -14.71 -3.37 -4.70
CA ASP A 31 -15.58 -4.50 -5.08
C ASP A 31 -17.03 -4.26 -4.66
N SER A 32 -17.23 -3.64 -3.50
CA SER A 32 -18.54 -3.21 -3.00
C SER A 32 -18.36 -2.16 -1.91
N TRP A 33 -19.43 -1.47 -1.57
CA TRP A 33 -19.46 -0.47 -0.50
C TRP A 33 -20.81 -0.45 0.21
N GLY A 34 -20.87 0.20 1.36
CA GLY A 34 -22.12 0.48 2.03
C GLY A 34 -21.96 1.48 3.17
N VAL A 35 -23.09 2.11 3.48
CA VAL A 35 -23.25 3.13 4.52
C VAL A 35 -24.38 2.72 5.43
N GLY A 36 -24.21 2.91 6.74
CA GLY A 36 -25.22 2.72 7.76
C GLY A 36 -25.36 3.95 8.65
N VAL A 37 -26.59 4.38 8.92
CA VAL A 37 -26.91 5.49 9.81
C VAL A 37 -27.91 5.05 10.87
N GLY A 38 -27.75 5.55 12.09
CA GLY A 38 -28.61 5.23 13.23
C GLY A 38 -29.82 6.16 13.29
N ILE A 39 -31.04 5.61 13.26
CA ILE A 39 -32.29 6.40 13.34
C ILE A 39 -33.36 5.70 14.19
N ASN A 40 -34.01 6.47 15.10
CA ASN A 40 -35.28 6.07 15.74
C ASN A 40 -35.40 4.57 16.15
N GLY A 41 -34.35 3.99 16.69
CA GLY A 41 -34.36 2.62 17.22
C GLY A 41 -33.89 1.54 16.25
N HIS A 42 -33.52 1.86 15.01
CA HIS A 42 -32.93 0.93 14.04
C HIS A 42 -31.81 1.58 13.23
N ILE A 43 -31.05 0.78 12.49
CA ILE A 43 -29.99 1.23 11.59
C ILE A 43 -30.49 1.12 10.17
N ALA A 44 -30.52 2.23 9.42
CA ALA A 44 -30.77 2.23 7.99
C ALA A 44 -29.46 1.97 7.26
N ILE A 45 -29.46 1.03 6.32
CA ILE A 45 -28.27 0.59 5.60
C ILE A 45 -28.52 0.61 4.09
N GLU A 46 -27.61 1.22 3.34
CA GLU A 46 -27.55 1.13 1.89
C GLU A 46 -26.22 0.47 1.47
N LYS A 47 -26.29 -0.52 0.57
CA LYS A 47 -25.14 -1.31 0.08
C LYS A 47 -25.19 -1.49 -1.42
N GLN A 48 -24.04 -1.40 -2.10
CA GLN A 48 -23.95 -1.62 -3.54
C GLN A 48 -22.67 -2.39 -3.91
N VAL A 49 -22.73 -3.09 -5.04
CA VAL A 49 -21.60 -3.78 -5.67
C VAL A 49 -20.90 -2.82 -6.63
N GLY A 50 -19.59 -2.89 -6.70
CA GLY A 50 -18.74 -2.08 -7.57
C GLY A 50 -18.26 -0.78 -6.94
N LYS A 51 -17.73 0.11 -7.80
CA LYS A 51 -17.17 1.41 -7.40
C LYS A 51 -18.25 2.36 -6.92
N ILE A 52 -17.89 3.27 -5.99
CA ILE A 52 -18.79 4.33 -5.52
C ILE A 52 -19.10 5.31 -6.67
N GLY A 53 -18.05 5.79 -7.37
CA GLY A 53 -18.22 6.69 -8.49
C GLY A 53 -19.08 7.92 -8.17
N SER A 54 -20.15 8.12 -8.94
CA SER A 54 -21.13 9.20 -8.77
C SER A 54 -22.35 8.82 -7.92
N ALA A 55 -22.28 7.73 -7.14
CA ALA A 55 -23.40 7.29 -6.30
C ALA A 55 -23.81 8.39 -5.29
N THR A 56 -25.11 8.46 -5.03
CA THR A 56 -25.76 9.24 -4.00
C THR A 56 -26.53 8.29 -3.09
N LEU A 57 -26.86 8.72 -1.88
CA LEU A 57 -27.59 7.93 -0.89
C LEU A 57 -29.05 8.35 -0.77
N ASP A 58 -29.92 7.37 -0.52
CA ASP A 58 -31.29 7.58 -0.08
C ASP A 58 -31.44 7.13 1.40
N LEU A 59 -30.65 7.74 2.28
CA LEU A 59 -30.66 7.47 3.71
C LEU A 59 -31.22 8.67 4.48
N PRO A 60 -31.92 8.43 5.60
CA PRO A 60 -32.45 9.50 6.42
C PRO A 60 -31.32 10.29 7.12
N LEU A 61 -31.61 11.54 7.49
CA LEU A 61 -30.71 12.36 8.28
C LEU A 61 -30.43 11.71 9.65
N SER A 62 -29.19 11.77 10.08
CA SER A 62 -28.72 11.19 11.33
C SER A 62 -27.44 11.89 11.79
N ASP A 63 -27.20 11.92 13.08
CA ASP A 63 -25.99 12.44 13.73
C ASP A 63 -24.96 11.36 14.05
N ILE A 64 -25.25 10.10 13.65
CA ILE A 64 -24.36 8.95 13.80
C ILE A 64 -24.42 8.05 12.57
N GLY A 65 -23.26 7.68 12.07
CA GLY A 65 -23.15 6.75 10.95
C GLY A 65 -21.76 6.26 10.70
N PHE A 66 -21.66 5.24 9.86
CA PHE A 66 -20.41 4.65 9.45
C PHE A 66 -20.53 3.99 8.08
N GLY A 67 -19.40 3.69 7.46
CA GLY A 67 -19.41 3.04 6.16
C GLY A 67 -18.10 2.34 5.84
N HIS A 68 -18.16 1.58 4.75
CA HIS A 68 -17.11 0.67 4.37
C HIS A 68 -16.98 0.57 2.85
N THR A 69 -15.74 0.54 2.35
CA THR A 69 -15.41 0.08 1.00
C THR A 69 -14.73 -1.27 1.11
N ARG A 70 -15.22 -2.26 0.36
CA ARG A 70 -14.79 -3.65 0.48
C ARG A 70 -13.85 -4.06 -0.65
N TRP A 71 -12.76 -4.72 -0.27
CA TRP A 71 -11.98 -5.62 -1.11
C TRP A 71 -12.26 -7.04 -0.62
N ALA A 72 -12.89 -7.87 -1.47
CA ALA A 72 -13.45 -9.15 -1.06
C ALA A 72 -12.35 -10.18 -0.73
N THR A 73 -12.43 -10.76 0.46
CA THR A 73 -11.57 -11.86 0.94
C THR A 73 -12.37 -13.14 1.19
N HIS A 74 -13.50 -13.02 1.91
CA HIS A 74 -14.41 -14.13 2.23
C HIS A 74 -15.80 -13.82 1.69
N GLY A 75 -16.39 -14.78 0.98
CA GLY A 75 -17.65 -14.61 0.26
C GLY A 75 -17.53 -13.84 -1.06
N GLY A 76 -18.41 -14.11 -2.01
CA GLY A 76 -18.42 -13.48 -3.32
C GLY A 76 -18.64 -11.96 -3.28
N VAL A 77 -18.47 -11.31 -4.44
CA VAL A 77 -18.81 -9.88 -4.61
C VAL A 77 -20.31 -9.78 -4.85
N THR A 78 -21.07 -9.66 -3.77
CA THR A 78 -22.52 -9.54 -3.78
C THR A 78 -22.98 -8.45 -2.81
N GLN A 79 -24.19 -7.94 -2.98
CA GLN A 79 -24.76 -6.94 -2.07
C GLN A 79 -24.94 -7.51 -0.64
N ALA A 80 -25.29 -8.78 -0.48
CA ALA A 80 -25.41 -9.43 0.81
C ALA A 80 -24.07 -9.44 1.56
N ASN A 81 -22.97 -9.65 0.85
CA ASN A 81 -21.61 -9.71 1.39
C ASN A 81 -20.95 -8.33 1.54
N ALA A 82 -21.56 -7.23 1.07
CA ALA A 82 -21.09 -5.88 1.32
C ALA A 82 -21.35 -5.48 2.79
N HIS A 83 -20.41 -4.76 3.42
CA HIS A 83 -20.61 -4.20 4.77
C HIS A 83 -21.43 -2.90 4.71
N PRO A 84 -22.16 -2.55 5.80
CA PRO A 84 -22.23 -3.18 7.14
C PRO A 84 -23.04 -4.49 7.18
N MET A 85 -22.70 -5.36 8.18
CA MET A 85 -23.51 -6.51 8.57
C MET A 85 -24.37 -6.13 9.78
N SER A 86 -25.65 -6.47 9.80
CA SER A 86 -26.58 -6.15 10.90
C SER A 86 -27.08 -7.41 11.62
N ASP A 87 -27.45 -7.25 12.88
CA ASP A 87 -28.19 -8.28 13.61
C ASP A 87 -29.66 -8.34 13.16
N ALA A 88 -30.33 -9.41 13.52
CA ALA A 88 -31.76 -9.63 13.14
C ALA A 88 -32.70 -8.56 13.73
N SER A 89 -32.34 -7.88 14.81
CA SER A 89 -33.16 -6.85 15.43
C SER A 89 -33.00 -5.47 14.78
N GLY A 90 -31.96 -5.26 13.95
CA GLY A 90 -31.59 -3.96 13.37
C GLY A 90 -31.02 -2.97 14.38
N ARG A 91 -30.67 -3.42 15.59
CA ARG A 91 -30.06 -2.61 16.64
C ARG A 91 -28.56 -2.44 16.44
N LEU A 92 -27.90 -3.53 16.04
CA LEU A 92 -26.44 -3.59 15.92
C LEU A 92 -26.04 -3.70 14.45
N ALA A 93 -24.99 -2.99 14.09
CA ALA A 93 -24.33 -3.23 12.80
C ALA A 93 -22.82 -3.14 12.94
N VAL A 94 -22.08 -3.86 12.08
CA VAL A 94 -20.63 -3.98 12.12
C VAL A 94 -20.01 -3.74 10.76
N ILE A 95 -18.89 -3.03 10.74
CA ILE A 95 -17.95 -3.00 9.62
C ILE A 95 -16.59 -3.49 10.09
N HIS A 96 -15.84 -4.12 9.19
CA HIS A 96 -14.62 -4.83 9.54
C HIS A 96 -13.59 -4.78 8.41
N ASN A 97 -12.35 -4.46 8.76
CA ASN A 97 -11.16 -4.67 7.97
C ASN A 97 -10.35 -5.80 8.61
N GLY A 98 -10.04 -6.82 7.85
CA GLY A 98 -9.28 -7.96 8.35
C GLY A 98 -9.87 -9.31 7.94
N ILE A 99 -9.42 -10.36 8.61
CA ILE A 99 -9.92 -11.73 8.50
C ILE A 99 -10.07 -12.32 9.88
N ILE A 100 -11.26 -12.85 10.19
CA ILE A 100 -11.52 -13.60 11.43
C ILE A 100 -11.20 -15.07 11.17
N GLU A 101 -10.01 -15.50 11.50
CA GLU A 101 -9.48 -16.84 11.20
C GLU A 101 -10.32 -17.97 11.79
N ASN A 102 -10.90 -17.74 12.98
CA ASN A 102 -11.74 -18.73 13.68
C ASN A 102 -13.25 -18.57 13.41
N HIS A 103 -13.64 -17.82 12.37
CA HIS A 103 -15.06 -17.54 12.06
C HIS A 103 -15.90 -18.80 11.89
N ARG A 104 -15.37 -19.89 11.32
CA ARG A 104 -16.11 -21.13 11.08
C ARG A 104 -16.61 -21.76 12.38
N ALA A 105 -15.71 -21.92 13.36
CA ALA A 105 -16.08 -22.47 14.66
C ALA A 105 -17.08 -21.58 15.41
N ILE A 106 -16.94 -20.25 15.29
CA ILE A 106 -17.87 -19.28 15.87
C ILE A 106 -19.23 -19.40 15.19
N ARG A 107 -19.28 -19.46 13.86
CA ARG A 107 -20.50 -19.59 13.05
C ARG A 107 -21.26 -20.87 13.42
N GLU A 108 -20.61 -22.01 13.50
CA GLU A 108 -21.22 -23.30 13.90
C GLU A 108 -21.87 -23.21 15.29
N ARG A 109 -21.20 -22.58 16.25
CA ARG A 109 -21.73 -22.38 17.60
C ARG A 109 -22.95 -21.46 17.62
N LEU A 110 -22.95 -20.39 16.84
CA LEU A 110 -24.06 -19.45 16.74
C LEU A 110 -25.27 -20.05 16.01
N LEU A 111 -25.03 -20.83 14.95
CA LEU A 111 -26.11 -21.62 14.28
C LEU A 111 -26.78 -22.59 15.25
N ALA A 112 -25.99 -23.28 16.12
CA ALA A 112 -26.52 -24.16 17.14
C ALA A 112 -27.37 -23.43 18.22
N LYS A 113 -27.18 -22.12 18.38
CA LYS A 113 -27.98 -21.23 19.23
C LYS A 113 -29.20 -20.65 18.52
N GLY A 114 -29.38 -20.92 17.21
CA GLY A 114 -30.52 -20.44 16.44
C GLY A 114 -30.31 -19.10 15.73
N TYR A 115 -29.07 -18.59 15.66
CA TYR A 115 -28.74 -17.41 14.84
C TYR A 115 -28.79 -17.78 13.35
N GLU A 116 -29.38 -16.90 12.54
CA GLU A 116 -29.39 -17.02 11.08
C GLU A 116 -28.37 -16.08 10.44
N PHE A 117 -27.72 -16.54 9.37
CA PHE A 117 -26.70 -15.77 8.66
C PHE A 117 -27.18 -15.40 7.27
N GLY A 118 -27.11 -14.12 6.95
CA GLY A 118 -27.51 -13.56 5.65
C GLY A 118 -26.36 -13.42 4.66
N SER A 119 -25.10 -13.58 5.11
CA SER A 119 -23.92 -13.45 4.26
C SER A 119 -22.98 -14.65 4.36
N GLU A 120 -22.03 -14.69 3.43
CA GLU A 120 -20.93 -15.66 3.42
C GLU A 120 -19.66 -15.13 4.10
N THR A 121 -19.72 -13.89 4.65
CA THR A 121 -18.53 -13.24 5.21
C THR A 121 -18.17 -13.79 6.59
N ASP A 122 -16.89 -13.70 6.91
CA ASP A 122 -16.39 -13.95 8.26
C ASP A 122 -16.85 -12.86 9.25
N THR A 123 -17.14 -11.66 8.78
CA THR A 123 -17.52 -10.49 9.58
C THR A 123 -18.86 -10.67 10.30
N GLU A 124 -19.84 -11.35 9.70
CA GLU A 124 -21.18 -11.45 10.27
C GLU A 124 -21.21 -12.17 11.62
N VAL A 125 -20.20 -13.03 11.92
CA VAL A 125 -20.10 -13.66 13.24
C VAL A 125 -19.93 -12.63 14.37
N VAL A 126 -19.37 -11.45 14.08
CA VAL A 126 -19.13 -10.40 15.10
C VAL A 126 -20.44 -9.81 15.58
N VAL A 127 -21.34 -9.45 14.67
CA VAL A 127 -22.62 -8.84 15.07
C VAL A 127 -23.50 -9.80 15.86
N HIS A 128 -23.48 -11.09 15.50
CA HIS A 128 -24.20 -12.12 16.24
C HIS A 128 -23.57 -12.44 17.60
N LEU A 129 -22.22 -12.47 17.70
CA LEU A 129 -21.54 -12.56 18.99
C LEU A 129 -21.86 -11.37 19.91
N MET A 130 -21.91 -10.16 19.34
CA MET A 130 -22.29 -8.96 20.10
C MET A 130 -23.73 -9.07 20.64
N ALA A 131 -24.68 -9.54 19.82
CA ALA A 131 -26.06 -9.75 20.22
C ALA A 131 -26.17 -10.82 21.33
N ASP A 132 -25.43 -11.93 21.21
CA ASP A 132 -25.37 -13.02 22.19
C ASP A 132 -24.80 -12.56 23.55
N VAL A 133 -23.70 -11.79 23.52
CA VAL A 133 -23.04 -11.31 24.75
C VAL A 133 -23.82 -10.19 25.44
N LEU A 134 -24.47 -9.31 24.67
CA LEU A 134 -25.27 -8.21 25.22
C LEU A 134 -26.54 -8.69 25.92
N ASP A 135 -27.12 -9.79 25.46
CA ASP A 135 -28.36 -10.40 26.01
C ASP A 135 -29.43 -9.34 26.38
N GLY A 136 -29.66 -8.40 25.45
CA GLY A 136 -30.61 -7.30 25.61
C GLY A 136 -30.16 -6.08 26.44
N ALA A 137 -28.97 -6.10 27.04
CA ALA A 137 -28.40 -4.95 27.77
C ALA A 137 -28.27 -3.69 26.85
N ARG A 138 -28.58 -2.50 27.39
CA ARG A 138 -28.69 -1.23 26.64
C ARG A 138 -27.91 -0.07 27.22
N SER A 139 -26.82 -0.31 27.94
CA SER A 139 -25.95 0.74 28.44
C SER A 139 -24.65 0.81 27.65
N SER A 140 -24.07 1.99 27.50
CA SER A 140 -22.77 2.21 26.86
C SER A 140 -21.65 1.37 27.50
N ASP A 141 -21.68 1.18 28.83
CA ASP A 141 -20.72 0.32 29.54
C ASP A 141 -20.92 -1.17 29.18
N ALA A 142 -22.17 -1.62 29.00
CA ALA A 142 -22.43 -2.99 28.55
C ALA A 142 -21.91 -3.22 27.14
N VAL A 143 -22.15 -2.27 26.22
CA VAL A 143 -21.62 -2.35 24.84
C VAL A 143 -20.09 -2.40 24.86
N LEU A 144 -19.44 -1.51 25.61
CA LEU A 144 -17.98 -1.48 25.73
C LEU A 144 -17.44 -2.80 26.29
N SER A 145 -18.10 -3.38 27.29
CA SER A 145 -17.73 -4.67 27.87
C SER A 145 -17.93 -5.83 26.90
N ALA A 146 -19.03 -5.81 26.14
CA ALA A 146 -19.33 -6.81 25.11
C ALA A 146 -18.29 -6.79 23.99
N VAL A 147 -17.93 -5.58 23.47
CA VAL A 147 -16.88 -5.44 22.45
C VAL A 147 -15.57 -6.03 22.93
N ARG A 148 -15.16 -5.75 24.17
CA ARG A 148 -13.94 -6.30 24.75
C ARG A 148 -13.99 -7.84 24.86
N ALA A 149 -15.12 -8.39 25.28
CA ALA A 149 -15.32 -9.84 25.39
C ALA A 149 -15.28 -10.53 24.03
N VAL A 150 -16.01 -10.00 23.05
CA VAL A 150 -16.04 -10.50 21.67
C VAL A 150 -14.66 -10.40 21.04
N PHE A 151 -13.99 -9.24 21.12
CA PHE A 151 -12.68 -9.05 20.51
C PHE A 151 -11.63 -10.01 21.06
N LYS A 152 -11.67 -10.34 22.35
CA LYS A 152 -10.77 -11.32 22.99
C LYS A 152 -10.94 -12.75 22.45
N GLU A 153 -12.13 -13.07 21.92
CA GLU A 153 -12.41 -14.38 21.33
C GLU A 153 -11.92 -14.47 19.88
N LEU A 154 -11.89 -13.34 19.14
CA LEU A 154 -11.53 -13.31 17.74
C LEU A 154 -10.04 -13.57 17.54
N ARG A 155 -9.71 -14.32 16.48
CA ARG A 155 -8.33 -14.56 16.02
C ARG A 155 -8.12 -13.90 14.68
N GLY A 156 -6.89 -13.44 14.44
CA GLY A 156 -6.49 -12.78 13.20
C GLY A 156 -6.28 -11.28 13.36
N LEU A 157 -6.05 -10.60 12.25
CA LEU A 157 -5.74 -9.17 12.20
C LEU A 157 -7.00 -8.40 11.88
N ASN A 158 -7.47 -7.57 12.81
CA ASN A 158 -8.81 -7.00 12.75
C ASN A 158 -8.84 -5.51 13.08
N ALA A 159 -9.65 -4.74 12.37
CA ALA A 159 -10.16 -3.44 12.76
C ALA A 159 -11.68 -3.45 12.63
N ILE A 160 -12.38 -3.34 13.75
CA ILE A 160 -13.83 -3.55 13.85
C ILE A 160 -14.46 -2.28 14.40
N ILE A 161 -15.56 -1.85 13.78
CA ILE A 161 -16.41 -0.78 14.31
C ILE A 161 -17.84 -1.32 14.42
N ILE A 162 -18.42 -1.16 15.59
CA ILE A 162 -19.80 -1.56 15.90
C ILE A 162 -20.62 -0.30 16.15
N LEU A 163 -21.72 -0.15 15.44
CA LEU A 163 -22.76 0.81 15.73
C LEU A 163 -23.83 0.15 16.59
N ASP A 164 -24.10 0.70 17.77
CA ASP A 164 -25.25 0.32 18.60
C ASP A 164 -26.25 1.46 18.64
N GLN A 165 -27.39 1.23 18.04
CA GLN A 165 -28.49 2.19 17.95
C GLN A 165 -29.12 2.48 19.31
N ALA A 166 -29.14 1.54 20.25
CA ALA A 166 -29.76 1.71 21.56
C ALA A 166 -28.99 2.69 22.47
N THR A 167 -27.67 2.80 22.27
CA THR A 167 -26.81 3.72 23.03
C THR A 167 -26.31 4.90 22.20
N GLN A 168 -26.62 4.94 20.90
CA GLN A 168 -26.14 5.97 19.96
C GLN A 168 -24.60 6.09 20.00
N THR A 169 -23.91 4.94 19.92
CA THR A 169 -22.46 4.89 19.98
C THR A 169 -21.85 4.11 18.84
N LEU A 170 -20.67 4.56 18.38
CA LEU A 170 -19.72 3.75 17.63
C LEU A 170 -18.64 3.23 18.58
N THR A 171 -18.37 1.94 18.56
CA THR A 171 -17.29 1.35 19.34
C THR A 171 -16.30 0.69 18.41
N ALA A 172 -15.05 1.18 18.43
CA ALA A 172 -13.96 0.76 17.56
C ALA A 172 -12.90 -0.01 18.35
N VAL A 173 -12.37 -1.09 17.77
CA VAL A 173 -11.30 -1.89 18.35
C VAL A 173 -10.41 -2.44 17.25
N LYS A 174 -9.10 -2.59 17.51
CA LYS A 174 -8.16 -3.07 16.50
C LYS A 174 -7.07 -3.99 17.05
N ASN A 175 -6.53 -4.78 16.12
CA ASN A 175 -5.28 -5.53 16.25
C ASN A 175 -4.58 -5.52 14.89
N VAL A 176 -3.42 -4.89 14.77
CA VAL A 176 -2.59 -4.64 13.59
C VAL A 176 -3.27 -3.76 12.53
N SER A 177 -4.47 -4.13 12.02
CA SER A 177 -5.19 -3.33 11.02
C SER A 177 -5.41 -1.88 11.52
N PRO A 178 -5.10 -0.84 10.73
CA PRO A 178 -5.06 0.54 11.23
C PRO A 178 -6.44 1.13 11.52
N LEU A 179 -6.55 1.87 12.63
CA LEU A 179 -7.63 2.82 12.91
C LEU A 179 -7.05 4.11 13.47
N VAL A 180 -7.60 5.22 13.01
CA VAL A 180 -7.28 6.58 13.47
C VAL A 180 -8.56 7.27 13.89
N LEU A 181 -8.52 7.91 15.05
CA LEU A 181 -9.58 8.74 15.58
C LEU A 181 -9.34 10.19 15.19
N GLY A 182 -10.40 10.96 15.04
CA GLY A 182 -10.33 12.39 14.78
C GLY A 182 -11.29 13.16 15.68
N ARG A 183 -11.00 14.43 15.94
CA ARG A 183 -11.91 15.32 16.64
C ARG A 183 -11.93 16.71 16.03
N SER A 184 -13.10 17.33 16.08
CA SER A 184 -13.33 18.74 15.78
C SER A 184 -14.53 19.26 16.58
N SER A 185 -14.90 20.51 16.36
CA SER A 185 -16.14 21.07 16.95
C SER A 185 -17.41 20.38 16.45
N ALA A 186 -17.35 19.70 15.29
CA ALA A 186 -18.49 18.96 14.73
C ALA A 186 -18.74 17.63 15.44
N GLY A 187 -17.71 17.01 16.03
CA GLY A 187 -17.85 15.71 16.69
C GLY A 187 -16.57 14.88 16.72
N VAL A 188 -16.75 13.57 16.87
CA VAL A 188 -15.68 12.58 16.89
C VAL A 188 -15.80 11.63 15.71
N PHE A 189 -14.66 11.25 15.18
CA PHE A 189 -14.51 10.49 13.94
C PHE A 189 -13.62 9.27 14.15
N VAL A 190 -13.82 8.26 13.32
CA VAL A 190 -12.93 7.12 13.23
C VAL A 190 -12.76 6.71 11.77
N ALA A 191 -11.53 6.44 11.35
CA ALA A 191 -11.25 6.00 9.98
C ALA A 191 -10.11 4.99 9.94
N SER A 192 -10.00 4.25 8.85
CA SER A 192 -8.85 3.37 8.59
C SER A 192 -7.63 4.10 8.03
N ASP A 193 -7.78 5.38 7.66
CA ASP A 193 -6.72 6.22 7.11
C ASP A 193 -6.99 7.70 7.42
N SER A 194 -5.95 8.45 7.79
CA SER A 194 -6.06 9.87 8.09
C SER A 194 -6.49 10.73 6.88
N LEU A 195 -6.29 10.25 5.65
CA LEU A 195 -6.76 10.92 4.44
C LEU A 195 -8.29 11.11 4.43
N ALA A 196 -9.04 10.15 4.96
CA ALA A 196 -10.50 10.28 5.06
C ALA A 196 -10.93 11.35 6.08
N LEU A 197 -10.12 11.62 7.09
CA LEU A 197 -10.38 12.62 8.13
C LEU A 197 -9.99 14.04 7.72
N ALA A 198 -9.16 14.17 6.70
CA ALA A 198 -8.64 15.45 6.27
C ALA A 198 -9.77 16.41 5.81
N GLY A 199 -9.77 17.63 6.33
CA GLY A 199 -10.84 18.62 6.13
C GLY A 199 -12.05 18.50 7.08
N HIS A 200 -12.11 17.43 7.89
CA HIS A 200 -13.13 17.24 8.92
C HIS A 200 -12.60 17.48 10.34
N VAL A 201 -11.29 17.28 10.55
CA VAL A 201 -10.66 17.33 11.87
C VAL A 201 -9.36 18.12 11.85
N ASP A 202 -8.98 18.66 13.00
CA ASP A 202 -7.72 19.38 13.21
C ASP A 202 -6.65 18.47 13.84
N GLU A 203 -7.10 17.50 14.65
CA GLU A 203 -6.24 16.60 15.40
C GLU A 203 -6.68 15.14 15.22
N VAL A 204 -5.70 14.25 15.25
CA VAL A 204 -5.90 12.81 15.17
C VAL A 204 -5.23 12.08 16.32
N MET A 205 -5.74 10.90 16.64
CA MET A 205 -5.14 9.95 17.57
C MET A 205 -5.11 8.57 16.90
N TYR A 206 -3.93 8.01 16.73
CA TYR A 206 -3.78 6.64 16.24
C TYR A 206 -4.12 5.67 17.36
N LEU A 207 -5.07 4.77 17.10
CA LEU A 207 -5.46 3.73 18.05
C LEU A 207 -4.39 2.64 18.04
N ASP A 208 -3.86 2.29 19.21
CA ASP A 208 -2.89 1.21 19.35
C ASP A 208 -3.59 -0.15 19.44
N ASP A 209 -2.82 -1.23 19.29
CA ASP A 209 -3.36 -2.57 19.40
C ASP A 209 -3.93 -2.83 20.79
N GLN A 210 -5.05 -3.54 20.86
CA GLN A 210 -5.75 -3.83 22.11
C GLN A 210 -6.32 -2.58 22.81
N GLU A 211 -6.48 -1.45 22.12
CA GLU A 211 -7.25 -0.31 22.57
C GLU A 211 -8.67 -0.36 22.01
N VAL A 212 -9.66 0.00 22.81
CA VAL A 212 -11.07 0.13 22.44
C VAL A 212 -11.48 1.58 22.59
N ALA A 213 -11.98 2.17 21.54
CA ALA A 213 -12.51 3.55 21.53
C ALA A 213 -14.03 3.53 21.38
N GLN A 214 -14.74 4.16 22.30
CA GLN A 214 -16.18 4.37 22.24
C GLN A 214 -16.47 5.84 21.97
N LEU A 215 -17.12 6.12 20.84
CA LEU A 215 -17.52 7.43 20.37
C LEU A 215 -19.03 7.61 20.61
N GLY A 216 -19.44 8.70 21.20
CA GLY A 216 -20.84 9.02 21.47
C GLY A 216 -21.08 10.50 21.67
N SER A 217 -22.30 10.93 21.91
CA SER A 217 -22.66 12.33 22.14
C SER A 217 -21.95 12.97 23.36
N SER A 218 -21.47 12.15 24.30
CA SER A 218 -20.65 12.59 25.44
C SER A 218 -19.16 12.73 25.11
N GLY A 219 -18.74 12.49 23.88
CA GLY A 219 -17.37 12.52 23.39
C GLY A 219 -16.73 11.15 23.25
N LEU A 220 -15.42 11.08 23.45
CA LEU A 220 -14.59 9.90 23.29
C LEU A 220 -14.23 9.26 24.63
N ARG A 221 -14.24 7.93 24.68
CA ARG A 221 -13.68 7.14 25.77
C ARG A 221 -12.77 6.06 25.21
N VAL A 222 -11.52 6.02 25.63
CA VAL A 222 -10.55 5.00 25.23
C VAL A 222 -10.18 4.13 26.42
N VAL A 223 -10.21 2.81 26.25
CA VAL A 223 -9.89 1.83 27.30
C VAL A 223 -9.03 0.68 26.76
N SER A 224 -8.33 0.00 27.64
CA SER A 224 -7.64 -1.24 27.33
C SER A 224 -8.64 -2.38 27.07
N ALA A 225 -8.50 -3.10 25.97
CA ALA A 225 -9.31 -4.28 25.68
C ALA A 225 -9.10 -5.38 26.75
N ALA A 226 -7.88 -5.52 27.25
CA ALA A 226 -7.54 -6.54 28.23
C ALA A 226 -8.12 -6.24 29.62
N THR A 227 -7.87 -5.02 30.17
CA THR A 227 -8.22 -4.68 31.56
C THR A 227 -9.48 -3.84 31.69
N GLY A 228 -9.82 -3.02 30.68
CA GLY A 228 -10.90 -2.03 30.72
C GLY A 228 -10.51 -0.71 31.35
N ASP A 229 -9.25 -0.58 31.75
CA ASP A 229 -8.74 0.67 32.33
C ASP A 229 -8.76 1.79 31.29
N ARG A 230 -9.04 3.00 31.74
CA ARG A 230 -9.05 4.18 30.87
C ARG A 230 -7.64 4.50 30.40
N ILE A 231 -7.51 4.77 29.11
CA ILE A 231 -6.27 5.18 28.45
C ILE A 231 -6.32 6.68 28.18
N ALA A 232 -5.21 7.37 28.43
CA ALA A 232 -5.08 8.79 28.14
C ALA A 232 -5.08 9.05 26.63
N GLU A 233 -5.81 10.08 26.22
CA GLU A 233 -5.86 10.48 24.80
C GLU A 233 -4.52 11.10 24.38
N ARG A 234 -4.08 10.76 23.15
CA ARG A 234 -2.78 11.16 22.57
C ARG A 234 -3.01 11.87 21.23
N TRP A 235 -3.56 13.08 21.28
CA TRP A 235 -3.87 13.85 20.09
C TRP A 235 -2.63 14.48 19.48
N VAL A 236 -2.52 14.43 18.14
CA VAL A 236 -1.49 15.08 17.34
C VAL A 236 -2.16 15.81 16.16
N PRO A 237 -1.56 16.87 15.63
CA PRO A 237 -2.07 17.51 14.42
C PRO A 237 -2.19 16.52 13.26
N ILE A 238 -3.23 16.67 12.42
CA ILE A 238 -3.40 15.79 11.26
C ILE A 238 -2.26 16.01 10.25
N PRO A 239 -1.53 14.93 9.84
CA PRO A 239 -0.34 15.07 8.99
C PRO A 239 -0.66 15.07 7.48
N VAL A 240 -1.86 15.49 7.06
CA VAL A 240 -2.32 15.34 5.66
C VAL A 240 -2.51 16.70 5.00
N ASP A 241 -1.88 16.89 3.84
CA ASP A 241 -2.12 18.00 2.92
C ASP A 241 -3.11 17.55 1.82
N LEU A 242 -4.35 18.07 1.88
CA LEU A 242 -5.40 17.77 0.88
C LEU A 242 -5.07 18.29 -0.51
N GLY A 243 -4.37 19.42 -0.63
CA GLY A 243 -4.02 19.99 -1.94
C GLY A 243 -3.08 19.07 -2.75
N ALA A 244 -2.21 18.33 -2.06
CA ALA A 244 -1.31 17.37 -2.69
C ALA A 244 -2.02 16.11 -3.19
N ALA A 245 -3.22 15.81 -2.67
CA ALA A 245 -4.01 14.62 -3.02
C ALA A 245 -4.98 14.86 -4.20
N ASP A 246 -5.01 16.06 -4.78
CA ASP A 246 -5.86 16.37 -5.94
C ASP A 246 -5.25 15.82 -7.23
N MET A 247 -6.11 15.35 -8.15
CA MET A 247 -5.70 14.88 -9.48
C MET A 247 -5.16 16.01 -10.35
N GLY A 248 -5.68 17.23 -10.19
CA GLY A 248 -5.34 18.39 -11.02
C GLY A 248 -5.79 18.18 -12.49
N ASP A 249 -4.97 18.65 -13.44
CA ASP A 249 -5.26 18.60 -14.87
C ASP A 249 -4.89 17.25 -15.53
N TYR A 250 -4.61 16.21 -14.75
CA TYR A 250 -4.24 14.89 -15.27
C TYR A 250 -5.46 14.00 -15.48
N ASP A 251 -5.43 13.15 -16.49
CA ASP A 251 -6.50 12.18 -16.75
C ASP A 251 -6.56 11.08 -15.69
N HIS A 252 -5.40 10.73 -15.09
CA HIS A 252 -5.26 9.65 -14.12
C HIS A 252 -4.19 9.98 -13.08
N PHE A 253 -4.37 9.47 -11.84
CA PHE A 253 -3.37 9.58 -10.78
C PHE A 253 -2.05 8.89 -11.14
N LEU A 254 -2.10 7.73 -11.79
CA LEU A 254 -0.88 7.03 -12.21
C LEU A 254 -0.02 7.90 -13.11
N GLN A 255 -0.62 8.60 -14.09
CA GLN A 255 0.10 9.53 -14.95
C GLN A 255 0.75 10.65 -14.15
N LYS A 256 -0.04 11.32 -13.29
CA LYS A 256 0.45 12.38 -12.40
C LYS A 256 1.65 11.91 -11.57
N GLU A 257 1.53 10.76 -10.91
CA GLU A 257 2.53 10.23 -9.99
C GLU A 257 3.82 9.81 -10.71
N ILE A 258 3.73 9.32 -11.95
CA ILE A 258 4.90 9.09 -12.79
C ILE A 258 5.61 10.42 -13.12
N LEU A 259 4.86 11.47 -13.46
CA LEU A 259 5.40 12.79 -13.80
C LEU A 259 5.98 13.55 -12.60
N GLU A 260 5.60 13.19 -11.38
CA GLU A 260 6.13 13.80 -10.15
C GLU A 260 7.50 13.25 -9.72
N GLN A 261 7.98 12.16 -10.30
CA GLN A 261 9.24 11.50 -9.89
C GLN A 261 10.47 12.43 -9.87
N PRO A 262 10.69 13.33 -10.84
CA PRO A 262 11.82 14.25 -10.79
C PRO A 262 11.85 15.09 -9.51
N ARG A 263 10.69 15.63 -9.12
CA ARG A 263 10.53 16.43 -7.89
C ARG A 263 10.83 15.62 -6.64
N VAL A 264 10.41 14.36 -6.62
CA VAL A 264 10.65 13.48 -5.48
C VAL A 264 12.15 13.16 -5.33
N ILE A 265 12.83 12.82 -6.41
CA ILE A 265 14.29 12.55 -6.40
C ILE A 265 15.06 13.82 -5.97
N GLU A 266 14.67 15.00 -6.49
CA GLU A 266 15.22 16.29 -6.12
C GLU A 266 15.08 16.58 -4.62
N SER A 267 13.90 16.31 -4.04
CA SER A 267 13.66 16.47 -2.59
C SER A 267 14.58 15.57 -1.75
N ILE A 268 14.79 14.32 -2.17
CA ILE A 268 15.72 13.41 -1.48
C ILE A 268 17.14 13.97 -1.54
N ALA A 269 17.60 14.43 -2.72
CA ALA A 269 18.95 14.97 -2.90
C ALA A 269 19.20 16.23 -2.06
N ARG A 270 18.15 17.07 -1.86
CA ARG A 270 18.26 18.35 -1.19
C ARG A 270 18.03 18.26 0.32
N ASP A 271 16.96 17.55 0.75
CA ASP A 271 16.37 17.74 2.07
C ASP A 271 16.53 16.54 3.02
N GLN A 272 16.97 15.37 2.53
CA GLN A 272 16.93 14.11 3.31
C GLN A 272 18.26 13.70 3.94
N ILE A 273 19.30 14.51 3.83
CA ILE A 273 20.67 14.08 4.15
C ILE A 273 20.85 13.67 5.61
N ASP A 274 20.21 14.34 6.56
CA ASP A 274 20.38 14.03 7.98
C ASP A 274 19.77 12.66 8.33
N GLY A 275 18.57 12.38 7.84
CA GLY A 275 17.94 11.05 7.99
C GLY A 275 18.76 9.94 7.29
N VAL A 276 19.32 10.23 6.13
CA VAL A 276 20.21 9.30 5.41
C VAL A 276 21.48 9.01 6.20
N ARG A 277 22.07 10.02 6.84
CA ARG A 277 23.24 9.84 7.71
C ARG A 277 22.93 8.98 8.94
N GLU A 278 21.75 9.15 9.53
CA GLU A 278 21.29 8.33 10.66
C GLU A 278 21.10 6.88 10.23
N LEU A 279 20.39 6.63 9.11
CA LEU A 279 20.25 5.29 8.55
C LEU A 279 21.62 4.66 8.26
N ALA A 280 22.55 5.40 7.67
CA ALA A 280 23.91 4.93 7.41
C ALA A 280 24.66 4.58 8.70
N ALA A 281 24.48 5.35 9.78
CA ALA A 281 25.05 5.04 11.08
C ALA A 281 24.50 3.72 11.65
N MET A 282 23.18 3.51 11.63
CA MET A 282 22.55 2.26 12.06
C MET A 282 23.09 1.05 11.27
N ILE A 283 23.21 1.19 9.93
CA ILE A 283 23.76 0.12 9.08
C ILE A 283 25.22 -0.15 9.42
N ARG A 284 26.00 0.88 9.72
CA ARG A 284 27.44 0.74 10.08
C ARG A 284 27.61 -0.01 11.40
N GLU A 285 26.78 0.28 12.37
CA GLU A 285 26.82 -0.30 13.72
C GLU A 285 26.29 -1.74 13.78
N SER A 286 25.38 -2.11 12.86
CA SER A 286 24.80 -3.45 12.86
C SER A 286 25.79 -4.51 12.40
N TYR A 287 25.69 -5.70 12.99
CA TYR A 287 26.43 -6.88 12.53
C TYR A 287 25.83 -7.46 11.23
N GLY A 288 24.50 -7.46 11.11
CA GLY A 288 23.76 -7.91 9.94
C GLY A 288 22.60 -6.98 9.62
N THR A 289 22.54 -6.51 8.36
CA THR A 289 21.46 -5.65 7.86
C THR A 289 20.58 -6.43 6.89
N PHE A 290 19.26 -6.33 7.05
CA PHE A 290 18.25 -6.95 6.21
C PHE A 290 17.37 -5.88 5.58
N LEU A 291 17.31 -5.84 4.24
CA LEU A 291 16.42 -4.98 3.47
C LEU A 291 15.16 -5.80 3.16
N VAL A 292 14.03 -5.42 3.75
CA VAL A 292 12.79 -6.20 3.69
C VAL A 292 11.67 -5.37 3.07
N GLY A 293 10.94 -5.94 2.11
CA GLY A 293 9.81 -5.29 1.45
C GLY A 293 8.99 -6.27 0.61
N CYS A 294 7.83 -5.84 0.11
CA CYS A 294 6.97 -6.63 -0.77
C CYS A 294 6.74 -5.90 -2.10
N GLY A 295 6.57 -6.65 -3.20
CA GLY A 295 6.30 -6.13 -4.53
C GLY A 295 7.32 -5.06 -4.95
N THR A 296 6.86 -3.91 -5.43
CA THR A 296 7.68 -2.76 -5.82
C THR A 296 8.69 -2.33 -4.74
N ALA A 297 8.30 -2.39 -3.46
CA ALA A 297 9.20 -2.05 -2.36
C ALA A 297 10.32 -3.07 -2.21
N SER A 298 10.08 -4.35 -2.50
CA SER A 298 11.12 -5.38 -2.52
C SER A 298 12.11 -5.18 -3.66
N TYR A 299 11.67 -4.73 -4.83
CA TYR A 299 12.59 -4.45 -5.95
C TYR A 299 13.45 -3.21 -5.69
N ALA A 300 12.92 -2.20 -4.98
CA ALA A 300 13.74 -1.09 -4.49
C ALA A 300 14.77 -1.57 -3.46
N ALA A 301 14.39 -2.45 -2.53
CA ALA A 301 15.29 -3.07 -1.56
C ALA A 301 16.38 -3.93 -2.24
N LEU A 302 16.01 -4.70 -3.26
CA LEU A 302 16.97 -5.47 -4.07
C LEU A 302 17.95 -4.53 -4.79
N THR A 303 17.49 -3.40 -5.35
CA THR A 303 18.38 -2.38 -5.91
C THR A 303 19.36 -1.88 -4.84
N GLY A 304 18.88 -1.63 -3.62
CA GLY A 304 19.72 -1.26 -2.48
C GLY A 304 20.80 -2.31 -2.17
N ASN A 305 20.49 -3.59 -2.25
CA ASN A 305 21.45 -4.68 -2.05
C ASN A 305 22.63 -4.56 -3.03
N TYR A 306 22.36 -4.30 -4.32
CA TYR A 306 23.41 -4.06 -5.33
C TYR A 306 24.21 -2.77 -5.03
N LEU A 307 23.52 -1.67 -4.69
CA LEU A 307 24.16 -0.38 -4.39
C LEU A 307 25.10 -0.48 -3.17
N PHE A 308 24.67 -1.14 -2.09
CA PHE A 308 25.53 -1.31 -0.91
C PHE A 308 26.75 -2.19 -1.19
N SER A 309 26.59 -3.25 -1.98
CA SER A 309 27.70 -4.09 -2.43
C SER A 309 28.70 -3.30 -3.28
N ARG A 310 28.19 -2.58 -4.29
CA ARG A 310 29.01 -1.89 -5.31
C ARG A 310 29.69 -0.65 -4.75
N ILE A 311 28.96 0.22 -4.04
CA ILE A 311 29.42 1.53 -3.58
C ILE A 311 30.01 1.45 -2.18
N ALA A 312 29.23 0.95 -1.22
CA ALA A 312 29.61 0.92 0.19
C ALA A 312 30.52 -0.26 0.53
N ARG A 313 30.67 -1.24 -0.37
CA ARG A 313 31.38 -2.51 -0.13
C ARG A 313 30.92 -3.18 1.16
N ARG A 314 29.60 -3.07 1.41
CA ARG A 314 28.93 -3.58 2.60
C ARG A 314 27.99 -4.71 2.21
N HIS A 315 28.14 -5.84 2.90
CA HIS A 315 27.19 -6.95 2.78
C HIS A 315 25.88 -6.58 3.50
N VAL A 316 24.77 -6.69 2.79
CA VAL A 316 23.42 -6.63 3.33
C VAL A 316 22.62 -7.77 2.73
N ASN A 317 21.59 -8.22 3.44
CA ASN A 317 20.69 -9.26 2.95
C ASN A 317 19.44 -8.61 2.38
N PHE A 318 19.00 -9.07 1.23
CA PHE A 318 17.68 -8.76 0.68
C PHE A 318 16.73 -9.92 0.95
N VAL A 319 15.53 -9.65 1.44
CA VAL A 319 14.49 -10.66 1.66
C VAL A 319 13.12 -10.08 1.30
N VAL A 320 12.31 -10.88 0.60
CA VAL A 320 10.89 -10.56 0.37
C VAL A 320 10.15 -10.64 1.71
N GLY A 321 9.31 -9.66 2.01
CA GLY A 321 8.65 -9.54 3.32
C GLY A 321 7.89 -10.79 3.73
N SER A 322 7.07 -11.35 2.84
CA SER A 322 6.30 -12.58 3.09
C SER A 322 7.17 -13.81 3.42
N GLU A 323 8.45 -13.80 3.00
CA GLU A 323 9.39 -14.89 3.26
C GLU A 323 10.31 -14.63 4.46
N PHE A 324 10.33 -13.40 4.99
CA PHE A 324 11.26 -13.03 6.05
C PHE A 324 10.97 -13.78 7.36
N ALA A 325 9.72 -14.02 7.70
CA ALA A 325 9.32 -14.80 8.89
C ALA A 325 9.94 -16.20 8.94
N TYR A 326 10.27 -16.79 7.80
CA TYR A 326 10.91 -18.11 7.70
C TYR A 326 12.43 -18.05 7.81
N GLN A 327 13.02 -16.85 7.83
CA GLN A 327 14.46 -16.63 7.84
C GLN A 327 14.94 -15.81 9.04
N GLU A 328 14.10 -15.53 10.02
CA GLU A 328 14.41 -14.63 11.15
C GLU A 328 15.04 -15.33 12.38
N HIS A 329 15.19 -16.66 12.34
CA HIS A 329 15.65 -17.45 13.51
C HIS A 329 17.05 -17.10 14.03
N PHE A 330 17.88 -16.45 13.22
CA PHE A 330 19.24 -16.04 13.58
C PHE A 330 19.36 -14.56 13.98
N LEU A 331 18.25 -13.81 13.98
CA LEU A 331 18.25 -12.41 14.40
C LEU A 331 18.59 -12.26 15.88
N THR A 332 19.31 -11.21 16.18
CA THR A 332 19.73 -10.82 17.52
C THR A 332 19.64 -9.30 17.70
N ASP A 333 19.97 -8.80 18.88
CA ASP A 333 20.11 -7.37 19.21
C ASP A 333 21.18 -6.63 18.38
N ARG A 334 22.02 -7.35 17.65
CA ARG A 334 23.02 -6.82 16.71
C ARG A 334 22.52 -6.77 15.27
N SER A 335 21.32 -7.22 14.99
CA SER A 335 20.68 -7.20 13.67
C SER A 335 19.94 -5.88 13.46
N LEU A 336 19.91 -5.42 12.20
CA LEU A 336 19.10 -4.29 11.75
C LEU A 336 18.18 -4.76 10.63
N VAL A 337 16.90 -4.53 10.79
CA VAL A 337 15.91 -4.68 9.71
C VAL A 337 15.57 -3.31 9.16
N VAL A 338 15.84 -3.08 7.88
CA VAL A 338 15.41 -1.88 7.14
C VAL A 338 14.15 -2.27 6.37
N ALA A 339 13.01 -1.89 6.90
CA ALA A 339 11.70 -2.24 6.36
C ALA A 339 11.24 -1.19 5.34
N HIS A 340 10.86 -1.66 4.14
CA HIS A 340 10.45 -0.82 3.02
C HIS A 340 8.95 -0.96 2.79
N SER A 341 8.19 0.12 2.99
CA SER A 341 6.76 0.15 2.67
C SER A 341 6.35 1.56 2.20
N GLN A 342 5.48 1.66 1.21
CA GLN A 342 4.91 2.95 0.82
C GLN A 342 3.86 3.39 1.86
N SER A 343 2.90 2.52 2.17
CA SER A 343 1.82 2.79 3.11
C SER A 343 2.22 2.67 4.57
N GLY A 344 3.27 1.88 4.88
CA GLY A 344 3.60 1.49 6.25
C GLY A 344 2.59 0.54 6.91
N GLU A 345 1.66 -0.02 6.11
CA GLU A 345 0.57 -0.88 6.59
C GLU A 345 0.57 -2.28 5.94
N THR A 346 1.64 -2.64 5.24
CA THR A 346 1.76 -3.95 4.58
C THR A 346 1.96 -5.05 5.62
N VAL A 347 0.99 -5.96 5.75
CA VAL A 347 1.01 -7.00 6.78
C VAL A 347 2.22 -7.92 6.68
N ASP A 348 2.57 -8.34 5.46
CA ASP A 348 3.73 -9.19 5.17
C ASP A 348 5.09 -8.50 5.46
N VAL A 349 5.08 -7.22 5.84
CA VAL A 349 6.25 -6.50 6.36
C VAL A 349 6.12 -6.27 7.86
N ILE A 350 4.93 -5.89 8.35
CA ILE A 350 4.70 -5.54 9.75
C ILE A 350 4.90 -6.76 10.66
N GLU A 351 4.29 -7.90 10.36
CA GLU A 351 4.38 -9.08 11.23
C GLU A 351 5.83 -9.61 11.38
N PRO A 352 6.59 -9.82 10.28
CA PRO A 352 7.98 -10.22 10.44
C PRO A 352 8.84 -9.17 11.16
N VAL A 353 8.54 -7.88 10.98
CA VAL A 353 9.23 -6.79 11.70
C VAL A 353 8.93 -6.85 13.20
N LEU A 354 7.69 -7.09 13.61
CA LEU A 354 7.33 -7.27 15.02
C LEU A 354 8.06 -8.47 15.63
N ALA A 355 8.07 -9.60 14.93
CA ALA A 355 8.79 -10.80 15.38
C ALA A 355 10.31 -10.57 15.46
N ALA A 356 10.89 -9.82 14.52
CA ALA A 356 12.30 -9.42 14.58
C ALA A 356 12.59 -8.52 15.78
N LYS A 357 11.69 -7.58 16.09
CA LYS A 357 11.78 -6.71 17.28
C LYS A 357 11.71 -7.49 18.58
N GLU A 358 10.85 -8.50 18.67
CA GLU A 358 10.78 -9.41 19.84
C GLU A 358 12.09 -10.18 20.06
N ARG A 359 12.87 -10.44 18.98
CA ARG A 359 14.21 -11.03 19.05
C ARG A 359 15.32 -10.03 19.38
N GLY A 360 14.96 -8.76 19.59
CA GLY A 360 15.88 -7.68 19.95
C GLY A 360 16.48 -6.94 18.75
N ALA A 361 16.15 -7.28 17.50
CA ALA A 361 16.66 -6.58 16.33
C ALA A 361 16.19 -5.12 16.32
N LYS A 362 17.05 -4.20 15.89
CA LYS A 362 16.69 -2.82 15.63
C LYS A 362 15.91 -2.72 14.31
N ILE A 363 14.95 -1.81 14.30
CA ILE A 363 14.08 -1.58 13.13
C ILE A 363 14.28 -0.17 12.60
N ALA A 364 14.64 -0.05 11.34
CA ALA A 364 14.57 1.19 10.58
C ALA A 364 13.45 1.08 9.52
N ALA A 365 12.62 2.09 9.36
CA ALA A 365 11.54 2.11 8.38
C ALA A 365 11.78 3.15 7.29
N LEU A 366 11.64 2.77 6.02
CA LEU A 366 11.53 3.66 4.87
C LEU A 366 10.07 3.70 4.45
N VAL A 367 9.34 4.71 4.91
CA VAL A 367 7.89 4.83 4.72
C VAL A 367 7.48 6.16 4.11
N ASN A 368 6.37 6.18 3.39
CA ASN A 368 5.85 7.43 2.84
C ASN A 368 4.74 8.05 3.71
N VAL A 369 3.98 7.23 4.43
CA VAL A 369 2.86 7.68 5.26
C VAL A 369 3.31 7.82 6.71
N LYS A 370 3.33 9.08 7.19
CA LYS A 370 3.60 9.42 8.59
C LYS A 370 2.50 8.90 9.51
N GLY A 371 2.89 8.39 10.68
CA GLY A 371 1.96 7.84 11.66
C GLY A 371 1.42 6.45 11.30
N SER A 372 1.89 5.85 10.20
CA SER A 372 1.56 4.45 9.86
C SER A 372 2.06 3.46 10.92
N THR A 373 1.54 2.24 10.89
CA THR A 373 1.93 1.21 11.86
C THR A 373 3.44 0.97 11.85
N LEU A 374 4.04 0.81 10.67
CA LEU A 374 5.49 0.59 10.55
C LEU A 374 6.29 1.80 11.06
N ASP A 375 5.82 3.04 10.80
CA ASP A 375 6.42 4.27 11.30
C ASP A 375 6.45 4.31 12.84
N ARG A 376 5.36 3.90 13.49
CA ARG A 376 5.24 3.92 14.95
C ARG A 376 6.03 2.81 15.67
N ILE A 377 6.19 1.64 15.04
CA ILE A 377 6.90 0.50 15.66
C ILE A 377 8.41 0.53 15.40
N ALA A 378 8.88 1.29 14.42
CA ALA A 378 10.29 1.42 14.10
C ALA A 378 11.06 2.18 15.20
N ASP A 379 12.33 1.85 15.37
CA ASP A 379 13.26 2.59 16.24
C ASP A 379 13.75 3.88 15.55
N PHE A 380 13.74 3.88 14.20
CA PHE A 380 14.02 5.02 13.35
C PHE A 380 13.17 4.98 12.08
N SER A 381 12.60 6.11 11.69
CA SER A 381 11.84 6.23 10.44
C SER A 381 12.41 7.32 9.53
N LEU A 382 12.71 6.96 8.30
CA LEU A 382 13.02 7.90 7.24
C LEU A 382 11.80 8.03 6.32
N HIS A 383 11.15 9.19 6.38
CA HIS A 383 9.99 9.49 5.57
C HIS A 383 10.40 9.84 4.14
N LEU A 384 9.84 9.15 3.16
CA LEU A 384 10.18 9.32 1.74
C LEU A 384 9.76 10.69 1.17
N ASN A 385 8.79 11.35 1.80
CA ASN A 385 8.25 12.65 1.38
C ASN A 385 7.85 12.71 -0.11
N ALA A 386 7.42 11.57 -0.66
CA ALA A 386 6.98 11.49 -2.04
C ALA A 386 5.59 12.14 -2.29
N GLY A 387 4.93 12.57 -1.23
CA GLY A 387 3.55 13.04 -1.26
C GLY A 387 2.54 11.89 -1.35
N PRO A 388 1.23 12.20 -1.37
CA PRO A 388 0.18 11.19 -1.53
C PRO A 388 0.35 10.41 -2.83
N GLU A 389 0.15 9.09 -2.79
CA GLU A 389 0.20 8.19 -3.92
C GLU A 389 -1.11 7.40 -3.93
N GLN A 390 -2.02 7.73 -4.87
CA GLN A 390 -3.40 7.24 -4.91
C GLN A 390 -3.63 6.14 -5.95
N ALA A 391 -2.87 6.14 -7.05
CA ALA A 391 -2.88 5.01 -7.96
C ALA A 391 -2.45 3.74 -7.21
N VAL A 392 -3.06 2.60 -7.52
CA VAL A 392 -2.71 1.32 -6.89
C VAL A 392 -1.23 0.99 -7.12
N LEU A 393 -0.72 1.29 -8.29
CA LEU A 393 0.70 1.13 -8.61
C LEU A 393 1.56 2.12 -7.81
N SER A 394 2.66 1.62 -7.25
CA SER A 394 3.68 2.48 -6.65
C SER A 394 4.70 2.88 -7.71
N THR A 395 4.93 4.17 -7.88
CA THR A 395 5.85 4.75 -8.87
C THR A 395 6.84 5.72 -8.23
N LYS A 396 6.38 6.87 -7.76
CA LYS A 396 7.24 7.88 -7.14
C LYS A 396 7.83 7.44 -5.79
N ALA A 397 7.11 6.62 -5.03
CA ALA A 397 7.64 6.03 -3.80
C ALA A 397 8.72 4.98 -4.07
N TYR A 398 8.69 4.30 -5.22
CA TYR A 398 9.79 3.43 -5.69
C TYR A 398 11.05 4.24 -5.94
N SER A 399 10.95 5.31 -6.74
CA SER A 399 12.08 6.21 -7.04
C SER A 399 12.64 6.85 -5.77
N ALA A 400 11.77 7.27 -4.83
CA ALA A 400 12.22 7.81 -3.54
C ALA A 400 13.06 6.81 -2.75
N LYS A 401 12.65 5.53 -2.69
CA LYS A 401 13.41 4.47 -1.99
C LYS A 401 14.78 4.25 -2.62
N ILE A 402 14.86 4.15 -3.95
CA ILE A 402 16.14 3.98 -4.65
C ILE A 402 17.05 5.18 -4.43
N ALA A 403 16.53 6.40 -4.55
CA ALA A 403 17.30 7.63 -4.32
C ALA A 403 17.88 7.67 -2.88
N THR A 404 17.05 7.30 -1.89
CA THR A 404 17.46 7.20 -0.49
C THR A 404 18.56 6.15 -0.29
N LEU A 405 18.41 4.95 -0.87
CA LEU A 405 19.37 3.86 -0.73
C LEU A 405 20.70 4.17 -1.45
N LEU A 406 20.65 4.80 -2.63
CA LEU A 406 21.83 5.29 -3.34
C LEU A 406 22.63 6.29 -2.49
N LEU A 407 21.93 7.30 -1.96
CA LEU A 407 22.57 8.31 -1.11
C LEU A 407 23.13 7.69 0.18
N THR A 408 22.40 6.73 0.79
CA THR A 408 22.85 5.99 1.97
C THR A 408 24.14 5.20 1.68
N ALA A 409 24.23 4.53 0.51
CA ALA A 409 25.42 3.80 0.11
C ALA A 409 26.63 4.73 -0.05
N HIS A 410 26.45 5.92 -0.62
CA HIS A 410 27.49 6.93 -0.75
C HIS A 410 27.91 7.55 0.60
N VAL A 411 26.96 7.78 1.52
CA VAL A 411 27.29 8.24 2.88
C VAL A 411 28.11 7.18 3.62
N LEU A 412 27.76 5.90 3.50
CA LEU A 412 28.53 4.79 4.08
C LEU A 412 29.96 4.73 3.55
N ASN A 413 30.15 5.06 2.28
CA ASN A 413 31.46 5.09 1.61
C ASN A 413 32.24 6.41 1.81
N GLY A 414 31.67 7.41 2.49
CA GLY A 414 32.28 8.72 2.67
C GLY A 414 32.28 9.62 1.43
N SER A 415 31.44 9.30 0.42
CA SER A 415 31.35 10.00 -0.87
C SER A 415 29.97 10.66 -1.08
N GLU A 416 29.38 11.24 -0.03
CA GLU A 416 28.06 11.88 -0.03
C GLU A 416 27.84 12.82 -1.22
N HIS A 417 28.82 13.69 -1.53
CA HIS A 417 28.72 14.64 -2.63
C HIS A 417 28.52 13.94 -3.98
N VAL A 418 29.21 12.80 -4.21
CA VAL A 418 29.05 12.01 -5.43
C VAL A 418 27.63 11.45 -5.52
N GLY A 419 27.09 10.94 -4.42
CA GLY A 419 25.72 10.46 -4.36
C GLY A 419 24.70 11.55 -4.71
N ARG A 420 24.90 12.75 -4.18
CA ARG A 420 24.03 13.90 -4.50
C ARG A 420 24.14 14.31 -5.98
N ASP A 421 25.34 14.36 -6.53
CA ASP A 421 25.55 14.69 -7.94
C ASP A 421 24.91 13.65 -8.88
N LEU A 422 24.96 12.36 -8.53
CA LEU A 422 24.27 11.30 -9.25
C LEU A 422 22.75 11.45 -9.19
N LEU A 423 22.18 11.83 -8.04
CA LEU A 423 20.76 12.10 -7.94
C LEU A 423 20.32 13.28 -8.82
N TRP A 424 21.12 14.36 -8.88
CA TRP A 424 20.84 15.49 -9.77
C TRP A 424 20.90 15.08 -11.25
N ARG A 425 21.89 14.27 -11.65
CA ARG A 425 21.91 13.68 -13.02
C ARG A 425 20.67 12.83 -13.28
N ALA A 426 20.24 12.03 -12.30
CA ALA A 426 19.03 11.24 -12.44
C ALA A 426 17.78 12.12 -12.58
N VAL A 427 17.68 13.23 -11.84
CA VAL A 427 16.57 14.20 -12.00
C VAL A 427 16.49 14.69 -13.44
N ASP A 428 17.60 15.11 -14.02
CA ASP A 428 17.65 15.60 -15.39
C ASP A 428 17.34 14.47 -16.40
N GLY A 429 17.88 13.28 -16.17
CA GLY A 429 17.59 12.11 -17.01
C GLY A 429 16.11 11.70 -16.96
N VAL A 430 15.48 11.69 -15.78
CA VAL A 430 14.04 11.40 -15.65
C VAL A 430 13.21 12.50 -16.33
N ARG A 431 13.55 13.77 -16.19
CA ARG A 431 12.87 14.86 -16.92
C ARG A 431 12.88 14.64 -18.44
N GLN A 432 13.98 14.13 -19.00
CA GLN A 432 14.08 13.82 -20.43
C GLN A 432 13.14 12.70 -20.85
N THR A 433 13.00 11.64 -20.03
CA THR A 433 12.09 10.51 -20.31
C THR A 433 10.61 10.86 -20.10
N LEU A 434 10.32 12.02 -19.53
CA LEU A 434 8.95 12.52 -19.28
C LEU A 434 8.58 13.71 -20.18
N THR A 435 9.36 13.99 -21.22
CA THR A 435 8.97 14.99 -22.21
C THR A 435 7.82 14.49 -23.09
N PRO A 436 6.95 15.39 -23.61
CA PRO A 436 5.86 14.98 -24.50
C PRO A 436 6.32 14.17 -25.73
N ALA A 437 7.51 14.49 -26.28
CA ALA A 437 8.09 13.76 -27.40
C ALA A 437 8.45 12.32 -27.03
N PHE A 438 9.11 12.12 -25.87
CA PHE A 438 9.47 10.77 -25.40
C PHE A 438 8.23 9.97 -25.03
N ILE A 439 7.27 10.57 -24.31
CA ILE A 439 5.98 9.94 -23.98
C ILE A 439 5.25 9.51 -25.26
N GLY A 440 5.30 10.34 -26.33
CA GLY A 440 4.77 9.98 -27.65
C GLY A 440 5.42 8.71 -28.22
N GLN A 441 6.75 8.59 -28.15
CA GLN A 441 7.47 7.38 -28.57
C GLN A 441 7.03 6.14 -27.76
N VAL A 442 6.91 6.27 -26.44
CA VAL A 442 6.43 5.15 -25.59
C VAL A 442 5.01 4.74 -25.93
N ARG A 443 4.12 5.71 -26.24
CA ARG A 443 2.76 5.44 -26.71
C ARG A 443 2.74 4.69 -28.03
N ASP A 444 3.62 5.03 -28.97
CA ASP A 444 3.73 4.35 -30.26
C ASP A 444 4.21 2.90 -30.06
N VAL A 445 5.15 2.67 -29.13
CA VAL A 445 5.55 1.32 -28.72
C VAL A 445 4.35 0.56 -28.15
N ALA A 446 3.59 1.18 -27.23
CA ALA A 446 2.39 0.58 -26.62
C ALA A 446 1.38 0.17 -27.71
N ALA A 447 1.11 1.03 -28.67
CA ALA A 447 0.20 0.73 -29.79
C ALA A 447 0.68 -0.47 -30.61
N ARG A 448 2.00 -0.60 -30.83
CA ARG A 448 2.58 -1.70 -31.61
C ARG A 448 2.49 -3.07 -30.92
N ILE A 449 2.54 -3.09 -29.59
CA ILE A 449 2.52 -4.35 -28.81
C ILE A 449 1.18 -4.58 -28.09
N ASN A 450 0.17 -3.77 -28.34
CA ASN A 450 -1.10 -3.81 -27.62
C ASN A 450 -1.82 -5.16 -27.67
N ASP A 451 -1.73 -5.88 -28.79
CA ASP A 451 -2.39 -7.17 -28.99
C ASP A 451 -1.61 -8.36 -28.39
N GLN A 452 -0.43 -8.11 -27.86
CA GLN A 452 0.40 -9.17 -27.27
C GLN A 452 -0.16 -9.61 -25.91
N THR A 453 -0.05 -10.90 -25.62
CA THR A 453 -0.50 -11.50 -24.35
C THR A 453 0.64 -11.76 -23.38
N SER A 454 1.87 -11.85 -23.88
CA SER A 454 3.08 -12.05 -23.09
C SER A 454 4.22 -11.16 -23.57
N MET A 455 5.15 -10.85 -22.68
CA MET A 455 6.39 -10.14 -22.98
C MET A 455 7.47 -10.44 -21.94
N PHE A 456 8.72 -10.19 -22.30
CA PHE A 456 9.86 -10.43 -21.42
C PHE A 456 10.67 -9.15 -21.19
N VAL A 457 11.26 -9.03 -20.00
CA VAL A 457 12.09 -7.87 -19.62
C VAL A 457 13.39 -8.39 -19.04
N ILE A 458 14.52 -8.03 -19.62
CA ILE A 458 15.83 -8.43 -19.11
C ILE A 458 16.65 -7.23 -18.63
N GLY A 459 17.37 -7.48 -17.55
CA GLY A 459 18.37 -6.58 -17.00
C GLY A 459 19.49 -7.36 -16.32
N ARG A 460 20.63 -6.73 -16.05
CA ARG A 460 21.77 -7.35 -15.36
C ARG A 460 22.40 -6.36 -14.38
N GLY A 461 22.97 -6.84 -13.26
CA GLY A 461 23.47 -5.95 -12.23
C GLY A 461 22.38 -5.01 -11.70
N LEU A 462 22.63 -3.69 -11.67
CA LEU A 462 21.67 -2.69 -11.19
C LEU A 462 20.37 -2.63 -12.02
N SER A 463 20.39 -3.05 -13.30
CA SER A 463 19.18 -3.05 -14.12
C SER A 463 18.30 -4.30 -13.96
N TYR A 464 18.76 -5.35 -13.27
CA TYR A 464 17.95 -6.53 -13.01
C TYR A 464 16.73 -6.23 -12.11
N PRO A 465 16.89 -5.58 -10.94
CA PRO A 465 15.72 -5.17 -10.15
C PRO A 465 14.75 -4.26 -10.92
N THR A 466 15.29 -3.39 -11.80
CA THR A 466 14.46 -2.53 -12.65
C THR A 466 13.68 -3.34 -13.69
N ALA A 467 14.24 -4.42 -14.22
CA ALA A 467 13.53 -5.33 -15.12
C ALA A 467 12.36 -6.04 -14.41
N LEU A 468 12.56 -6.45 -13.15
CA LEU A 468 11.48 -7.03 -12.33
C LEU A 468 10.36 -6.01 -12.07
N GLU A 469 10.72 -4.78 -11.74
CA GLU A 469 9.78 -3.68 -11.51
C GLU A 469 9.00 -3.32 -12.78
N ALA A 470 9.68 -3.22 -13.93
CA ALA A 470 9.06 -2.95 -15.22
C ALA A 470 8.01 -4.01 -15.57
N ALA A 471 8.38 -5.28 -15.43
CA ALA A 471 7.46 -6.39 -15.67
C ALA A 471 6.26 -6.35 -14.71
N LEU A 472 6.47 -5.99 -13.44
CA LEU A 472 5.40 -5.82 -12.46
C LEU A 472 4.45 -4.70 -12.89
N LYS A 473 4.95 -3.50 -13.19
CA LYS A 473 4.12 -2.35 -13.60
C LYS A 473 3.28 -2.64 -14.83
N ILE A 474 3.87 -3.29 -15.84
CA ILE A 474 3.16 -3.65 -17.07
C ILE A 474 2.04 -4.66 -16.76
N LYS A 475 2.33 -5.75 -16.03
CA LYS A 475 1.30 -6.77 -15.75
C LYS A 475 0.16 -6.26 -14.88
N GLU A 476 0.44 -5.37 -13.92
CA GLU A 476 -0.56 -4.85 -12.99
C GLU A 476 -1.67 -4.06 -13.69
N VAL A 477 -1.35 -3.26 -14.71
CA VAL A 477 -2.33 -2.36 -15.34
C VAL A 477 -2.81 -2.82 -16.71
N SER A 478 -1.96 -3.53 -17.48
CA SER A 478 -2.31 -3.95 -18.84
C SER A 478 -2.81 -5.40 -18.93
N TYR A 479 -2.56 -6.17 -17.89
CA TYR A 479 -2.83 -7.63 -17.81
C TYR A 479 -2.09 -8.47 -18.86
N ILE A 480 -1.04 -7.90 -19.48
CA ILE A 480 -0.08 -8.67 -20.26
C ILE A 480 0.75 -9.51 -19.29
N HIS A 481 0.96 -10.78 -19.58
CA HIS A 481 1.87 -11.62 -18.82
C HIS A 481 3.32 -11.15 -19.07
N ALA A 482 3.77 -10.16 -18.32
CA ALA A 482 5.12 -9.65 -18.39
C ALA A 482 6.00 -10.37 -17.36
N GLU A 483 7.16 -10.91 -17.80
CA GLU A 483 8.12 -11.55 -16.92
C GLU A 483 9.47 -10.85 -16.98
N GLY A 484 9.99 -10.48 -15.79
CA GLY A 484 11.31 -9.87 -15.63
C GLY A 484 12.29 -10.89 -15.05
N PHE A 485 13.53 -10.92 -15.55
CA PHE A 485 14.55 -11.82 -15.01
C PHE A 485 15.97 -11.29 -15.27
N ALA A 486 16.93 -11.89 -14.57
CA ALA A 486 18.33 -11.58 -14.80
C ALA A 486 18.74 -12.07 -16.20
N GLY A 487 19.35 -11.20 -17.01
CA GLY A 487 19.71 -11.51 -18.39
C GLY A 487 20.60 -12.76 -18.55
N GLY A 488 21.37 -13.10 -17.51
CA GLY A 488 22.15 -14.35 -17.49
C GLY A 488 21.31 -15.62 -17.42
N GLU A 489 20.11 -15.54 -16.80
CA GLU A 489 19.18 -16.68 -16.64
C GLU A 489 18.40 -17.02 -17.93
N LEU A 490 18.48 -16.15 -18.94
CA LEU A 490 17.81 -16.36 -20.24
C LEU A 490 18.04 -17.77 -20.79
N LYS A 491 19.31 -18.24 -20.77
CA LYS A 491 19.74 -19.54 -21.32
C LYS A 491 19.34 -20.74 -20.45
N HIS A 492 18.94 -20.49 -19.20
CA HIS A 492 18.61 -21.55 -18.24
C HIS A 492 17.12 -21.94 -18.25
N GLY A 493 16.37 -21.53 -19.30
CA GLY A 493 14.98 -21.96 -19.50
C GLY A 493 14.14 -20.96 -20.29
N VAL A 494 14.11 -19.70 -19.88
CA VAL A 494 13.17 -18.68 -20.35
C VAL A 494 13.24 -18.44 -21.87
N ILE A 495 14.40 -18.58 -22.48
CA ILE A 495 14.61 -18.42 -23.92
C ILE A 495 13.73 -19.36 -24.77
N ALA A 496 13.25 -20.47 -24.20
CA ALA A 496 12.33 -21.39 -24.85
C ALA A 496 10.96 -20.77 -25.18
N LEU A 497 10.61 -19.67 -24.51
CA LEU A 497 9.33 -18.95 -24.68
C LEU A 497 9.39 -17.84 -25.74
N ILE A 498 10.58 -17.58 -26.31
CA ILE A 498 10.73 -16.53 -27.32
C ILE A 498 10.28 -17.07 -28.68
N GLU A 499 9.24 -16.46 -29.21
CA GLU A 499 8.65 -16.73 -30.53
C GLU A 499 8.74 -15.49 -31.44
N PRO A 500 8.55 -15.63 -32.76
CA PRO A 500 8.54 -14.50 -33.67
C PRO A 500 7.53 -13.41 -33.26
N GLY A 501 8.03 -12.19 -33.04
CA GLY A 501 7.22 -11.04 -32.62
C GLY A 501 7.05 -10.89 -31.11
N THR A 502 7.53 -11.81 -30.28
CA THR A 502 7.49 -11.66 -28.80
C THR A 502 8.19 -10.38 -28.34
N PRO A 503 7.51 -9.44 -27.68
CA PRO A 503 8.13 -8.22 -27.18
C PRO A 503 9.14 -8.51 -26.07
N CYS A 504 10.34 -7.97 -26.22
CA CYS A 504 11.44 -8.13 -25.27
C CYS A 504 12.02 -6.74 -24.93
N ILE A 505 11.82 -6.28 -23.72
CA ILE A 505 12.47 -5.06 -23.21
C ILE A 505 13.87 -5.42 -22.72
N VAL A 506 14.85 -4.66 -23.14
CA VAL A 506 16.27 -4.83 -22.80
C VAL A 506 16.78 -3.55 -22.14
N TYR A 507 17.16 -3.64 -20.86
CA TYR A 507 17.85 -2.57 -20.15
C TYR A 507 19.34 -2.69 -20.35
N SER A 508 19.96 -1.74 -21.05
CA SER A 508 21.39 -1.76 -21.38
C SER A 508 22.09 -0.46 -20.97
N PRO A 509 22.45 -0.33 -19.67
CA PRO A 509 23.23 0.81 -19.17
C PRO A 509 24.64 0.82 -19.74
N LEU A 510 25.35 1.96 -19.62
CA LEU A 510 26.77 2.10 -19.95
C LEU A 510 27.66 1.64 -18.78
N ASP A 511 27.56 0.37 -18.43
CA ASP A 511 28.35 -0.24 -17.36
C ASP A 511 28.97 -1.58 -17.80
N GLU A 512 29.62 -2.26 -16.88
CA GLU A 512 30.28 -3.55 -17.12
C GLU A 512 29.34 -4.67 -17.59
N THR A 513 28.02 -4.51 -17.45
CA THR A 513 27.03 -5.53 -17.85
C THR A 513 26.58 -5.42 -19.30
N ARG A 514 26.92 -4.30 -19.98
CA ARG A 514 26.40 -3.98 -21.32
C ARG A 514 26.66 -5.08 -22.36
N ALA A 515 27.89 -5.55 -22.48
CA ALA A 515 28.22 -6.56 -23.49
C ALA A 515 27.43 -7.86 -23.30
N ASP A 516 27.27 -8.29 -22.07
CA ASP A 516 26.52 -9.49 -21.73
C ASP A 516 25.02 -9.35 -22.00
N ILE A 517 24.45 -8.18 -21.70
CA ILE A 517 23.01 -7.94 -21.91
C ILE A 517 22.69 -7.82 -23.41
N ILE A 518 23.57 -7.19 -24.19
CA ILE A 518 23.42 -7.12 -25.66
C ILE A 518 23.56 -8.52 -26.28
N SER A 519 24.48 -9.36 -25.80
CA SER A 519 24.56 -10.76 -26.22
C SER A 519 23.24 -11.51 -25.96
N GLY A 520 22.62 -11.32 -24.80
CA GLY A 520 21.29 -11.88 -24.51
C GLY A 520 20.19 -11.33 -25.44
N ALA A 521 20.22 -10.05 -25.75
CA ALA A 521 19.30 -9.44 -26.72
C ALA A 521 19.45 -10.07 -28.13
N MET A 522 20.69 -10.28 -28.58
CA MET A 522 20.97 -10.97 -29.87
C MET A 522 20.42 -12.40 -29.90
N GLU A 523 20.48 -13.11 -28.77
CA GLU A 523 19.93 -14.47 -28.67
C GLU A 523 18.40 -14.49 -28.74
N MET A 524 17.72 -13.51 -28.13
CA MET A 524 16.27 -13.35 -28.28
C MET A 524 15.91 -12.95 -29.72
N LYS A 525 16.66 -12.01 -30.30
CA LYS A 525 16.49 -11.56 -31.69
C LYS A 525 16.62 -12.71 -32.69
N ALA A 526 17.61 -13.58 -32.51
CA ALA A 526 17.84 -14.75 -33.35
C ALA A 526 16.66 -15.77 -33.36
N ARG A 527 15.77 -15.68 -32.37
CA ARG A 527 14.53 -16.48 -32.26
C ARG A 527 13.28 -15.71 -32.69
N GLY A 528 13.48 -14.51 -33.23
CA GLY A 528 12.39 -13.67 -33.74
C GLY A 528 11.81 -12.71 -32.72
N GLY A 529 12.41 -12.57 -31.52
CA GLY A 529 11.99 -11.58 -30.52
C GLY A 529 12.01 -10.17 -31.08
N PHE A 530 11.01 -9.37 -30.71
CA PHE A 530 10.91 -7.95 -31.01
C PHE A 530 11.57 -7.14 -29.90
N ILE A 531 12.76 -6.58 -30.16
CA ILE A 531 13.64 -6.01 -29.15
C ILE A 531 13.39 -4.52 -28.97
N ILE A 532 13.00 -4.14 -27.74
CA ILE A 532 12.80 -2.75 -27.31
C ILE A 532 13.95 -2.39 -26.37
N GLY A 533 14.95 -1.66 -26.87
CA GLY A 533 16.10 -1.25 -26.08
C GLY A 533 15.78 0.03 -25.27
N ILE A 534 16.00 -0.02 -23.95
CA ILE A 534 16.01 1.17 -23.08
C ILE A 534 17.46 1.37 -22.63
N SER A 535 18.14 2.34 -23.25
CA SER A 535 19.59 2.50 -23.09
C SER A 535 20.03 3.92 -23.46
N PRO A 536 21.21 4.37 -22.98
CA PRO A 536 21.77 5.65 -23.42
C PRO A 536 22.20 5.65 -24.90
N GLU A 537 22.61 4.52 -25.43
CA GLU A 537 23.11 4.38 -26.81
C GLU A 537 22.30 3.38 -27.60
N TRP A 538 22.16 3.64 -28.90
CA TRP A 538 21.54 2.71 -29.84
C TRP A 538 22.43 1.48 -30.10
N GLU A 539 21.78 0.33 -30.30
CA GLU A 539 22.42 -0.92 -30.72
C GLU A 539 21.69 -1.53 -31.90
N GLU A 540 22.41 -2.16 -32.84
CA GLU A 540 21.85 -2.76 -34.05
C GLU A 540 20.79 -3.83 -33.76
N VAL A 541 20.88 -4.47 -32.59
CA VAL A 541 19.93 -5.51 -32.15
C VAL A 541 18.53 -4.97 -31.83
N PHE A 542 18.40 -3.67 -31.56
CA PHE A 542 17.12 -3.05 -31.19
C PHE A 542 16.22 -2.83 -32.41
N ASP A 543 14.98 -3.28 -32.32
CA ASP A 543 13.92 -2.90 -33.27
C ASP A 543 13.36 -1.52 -32.98
N ILE A 544 13.31 -1.18 -31.69
CA ILE A 544 12.99 0.16 -31.20
C ILE A 544 14.01 0.55 -30.12
N HIS A 545 14.42 1.80 -30.15
CA HIS A 545 15.26 2.40 -29.13
C HIS A 545 14.52 3.51 -28.41
N LEU A 546 14.42 3.40 -27.10
CA LEU A 546 13.96 4.44 -26.18
C LEU A 546 15.20 5.04 -25.49
N PRO A 547 15.73 6.17 -26.01
CA PRO A 547 16.98 6.74 -25.50
C PRO A 547 16.80 7.37 -24.13
N ILE A 548 17.65 7.02 -23.18
CA ILE A 548 17.68 7.57 -21.83
C ILE A 548 19.04 8.21 -21.53
N ALA A 549 19.11 9.07 -20.53
CA ALA A 549 20.40 9.62 -20.09
C ALA A 549 21.23 8.57 -19.36
N ASP A 550 22.56 8.63 -19.49
CA ASP A 550 23.48 7.90 -18.63
C ASP A 550 23.53 8.55 -17.24
N ALA A 551 23.15 7.82 -16.21
CA ALA A 551 23.16 8.27 -14.84
C ALA A 551 24.11 7.44 -13.94
N GLY A 552 24.97 6.58 -14.51
CA GLY A 552 25.87 5.71 -13.77
C GLY A 552 25.13 4.84 -12.75
N ASP A 553 25.57 4.83 -11.49
CA ASP A 553 24.91 4.02 -10.43
C ASP A 553 23.47 4.47 -10.10
N ALA A 554 23.03 5.63 -10.57
CA ALA A 554 21.65 6.10 -10.49
C ALA A 554 20.78 5.67 -11.68
N SER A 555 21.29 4.87 -12.63
CA SER A 555 20.57 4.38 -13.81
C SER A 555 19.19 3.74 -13.52
N PRO A 556 18.96 3.00 -12.41
CA PRO A 556 17.63 2.48 -12.09
C PRO A 556 16.53 3.55 -12.01
N LEU A 557 16.89 4.77 -11.57
CA LEU A 557 15.95 5.90 -11.47
C LEU A 557 15.50 6.39 -12.86
N VAL A 558 16.40 6.38 -13.84
CA VAL A 558 16.13 6.85 -15.21
C VAL A 558 15.48 5.77 -16.06
N MET A 559 15.76 4.50 -15.77
CA MET A 559 15.25 3.35 -16.49
C MET A 559 13.81 2.98 -16.16
N ALA A 560 13.33 3.28 -14.95
CA ALA A 560 11.99 2.87 -14.51
C ALA A 560 10.84 3.64 -15.21
N PRO A 561 10.86 4.97 -15.38
CA PRO A 561 9.75 5.73 -15.93
C PRO A 561 9.29 5.29 -17.34
N PRO A 562 10.16 4.94 -18.30
CA PRO A 562 9.74 4.45 -19.62
C PRO A 562 8.81 3.24 -19.55
N ALA A 563 9.11 2.25 -18.69
CA ALA A 563 8.26 1.07 -18.54
C ALA A 563 6.96 1.36 -17.76
N GLN A 564 7.00 2.27 -16.79
CA GLN A 564 5.81 2.74 -16.09
C GLN A 564 4.83 3.43 -17.06
N MET A 565 5.35 4.32 -17.93
CA MET A 565 4.58 4.97 -19.00
C MET A 565 4.08 3.96 -20.03
N LEU A 566 4.88 2.94 -20.37
CA LEU A 566 4.46 1.88 -21.28
C LEU A 566 3.25 1.12 -20.71
N GLY A 567 3.32 0.73 -19.45
CA GLY A 567 2.20 0.11 -18.74
C GLY A 567 0.95 1.00 -18.73
N TYR A 568 1.11 2.29 -18.41
CA TYR A 568 0.02 3.27 -18.45
C TYR A 568 -0.65 3.35 -19.83
N HIS A 569 0.13 3.52 -20.90
CA HIS A 569 -0.44 3.61 -22.25
C HIS A 569 -1.09 2.31 -22.70
N LEU A 570 -0.52 1.15 -22.36
CA LEU A 570 -1.15 -0.14 -22.64
C LEU A 570 -2.50 -0.27 -21.93
N ALA A 571 -2.61 0.18 -20.67
CA ALA A 571 -3.88 0.18 -19.95
C ALA A 571 -4.92 1.05 -20.65
N VAL A 572 -4.56 2.30 -20.98
CA VAL A 572 -5.46 3.26 -21.65
C VAL A 572 -5.91 2.73 -23.01
N LEU A 573 -5.00 2.20 -23.83
CA LEU A 573 -5.31 1.66 -25.16
C LEU A 573 -6.25 0.44 -25.07
N ARG A 574 -6.18 -0.32 -23.98
CA ARG A 574 -7.06 -1.47 -23.70
C ARG A 574 -8.38 -1.10 -23.06
N GLY A 575 -8.63 0.19 -22.79
CA GLY A 575 -9.82 0.66 -22.09
C GLY A 575 -9.89 0.23 -20.63
N LEU A 576 -8.74 0.01 -20.01
CA LEU A 576 -8.60 -0.39 -18.59
C LEU A 576 -8.39 0.86 -17.73
N ASP A 577 -8.76 0.75 -16.44
CA ASP A 577 -8.51 1.79 -15.45
C ASP A 577 -7.07 1.68 -14.90
N PRO A 578 -6.16 2.60 -15.22
CA PRO A 578 -4.78 2.51 -14.77
C PRO A 578 -4.59 2.83 -13.27
N ASP A 579 -5.55 3.54 -12.66
CA ASP A 579 -5.47 3.89 -11.24
C ASP A 579 -5.96 2.77 -10.34
N LYS A 580 -6.97 2.01 -10.81
CA LYS A 580 -7.66 0.96 -10.04
C LYS A 580 -7.75 -0.34 -10.85
N PRO A 581 -6.61 -1.01 -11.09
CA PRO A 581 -6.59 -2.28 -11.83
C PRO A 581 -7.28 -3.39 -11.03
N ARG A 582 -7.94 -4.31 -11.77
CA ARG A 582 -8.71 -5.40 -11.14
C ARG A 582 -7.86 -6.25 -10.18
N ASN A 583 -8.47 -6.74 -9.11
CA ASN A 583 -7.90 -7.69 -8.14
C ASN A 583 -6.66 -7.18 -7.40
N LEU A 584 -6.39 -5.89 -7.40
CA LEU A 584 -5.28 -5.27 -6.69
C LEU A 584 -5.79 -4.24 -5.69
N ALA A 585 -5.03 -4.02 -4.64
CA ALA A 585 -5.24 -2.96 -3.67
C ALA A 585 -3.92 -2.22 -3.41
N LYS A 586 -3.98 -0.92 -3.12
CA LYS A 586 -2.80 -0.07 -2.88
C LYS A 586 -1.92 -0.59 -1.75
N SER A 587 -2.51 -1.19 -0.73
CA SER A 587 -1.79 -1.75 0.41
C SER A 587 -2.46 -3.03 0.89
N VAL A 588 -1.68 -4.08 1.12
CA VAL A 588 -2.16 -5.40 1.56
C VAL A 588 -2.03 -5.47 3.08
N THR A 589 -3.17 -5.47 3.79
CA THR A 589 -3.21 -5.51 5.28
C THR A 589 -3.86 -6.78 5.82
N VAL A 590 -4.10 -7.75 4.96
CA VAL A 590 -4.60 -9.09 5.30
C VAL A 590 -3.70 -10.14 4.67
N LYS A 591 -3.60 -11.29 5.31
CA LYS A 591 -2.89 -12.47 4.77
C LYS A 591 -3.70 -13.20 3.73
#